data_0c3da2318af43ac6d55f774c2d52886a
#
_entry.id   0c3da2318af43ac6d55f774c2d52886a
#
_cell.length_a   1.000
_cell.length_b   1.000
_cell.length_c   1.000
_cell.angle_alpha   90.00
_cell.angle_beta   90.00
_cell.angle_gamma   90.00
#
_symmetry.space_group_name_H-M   'P 1'
#
loop_
_entity.id
_entity.type
_entity.pdbx_description
1 polymer ?
#
loop_
_entity_poly.entity_id
_entity_poly.type
_entity_poly.pdbx_seq_one_letter_code
_entity_poly.pdbx_strand_id
1 'polypeptide(L)'
;MDAIYENYTVTEDGRALLKKAENDQVETVWDRHKAQQPHCGYCETGLSCRNCIMGPCRVDPFGEGPQQGVCGADADIIVARNLARMIAAGAASHSDHGRDLVEVLLKVAEGRAPGYSIKEPGKLRSVATEYDLAVDGKDDLTLAGELADAMQEDYGTRKSSVTLLARAPEKRRAVWEKAGIIPRGIDRETSEAMHRTHMGVDNDWVSILLHAMRNALSDGWGGSMIATEVSDILFGIPQPNKSTANIGVLQEDKVNIVVHGHNPVVSETVVAACNAPKLLKLAEEKGASGINLVGVCCTGNELMMRHGLPMAGNHLMTELVLVTGAVEM
;
A
#
# COMPACT_ATOMS: atom_id res chain seq x y z
N MET A 1 23.86 -12.49 -25.04
CA MET A 1 23.39 -12.68 -23.66
C MET A 1 22.59 -11.47 -23.16
N ASP A 2 22.95 -10.26 -23.52
CA ASP A 2 22.21 -9.05 -23.04
C ASP A 2 20.73 -8.97 -23.50
N ALA A 3 20.38 -9.57 -24.63
CA ALA A 3 19.01 -9.59 -25.13
C ALA A 3 17.97 -10.33 -24.23
N ILE A 4 18.42 -11.19 -23.33
CA ILE A 4 17.52 -11.91 -22.40
C ILE A 4 16.98 -10.95 -21.35
N TYR A 5 17.83 -10.04 -20.85
CA TYR A 5 17.46 -9.11 -19.79
C TYR A 5 16.62 -7.92 -20.29
N GLU A 6 16.64 -7.64 -21.61
CA GLU A 6 15.77 -6.63 -22.23
C GLU A 6 14.26 -6.93 -22.05
N ASN A 7 13.92 -8.21 -21.90
CA ASN A 7 12.56 -8.65 -21.62
C ASN A 7 12.11 -8.42 -20.16
N TYR A 8 13.05 -8.19 -19.25
CA TYR A 8 12.76 -8.06 -17.81
C TYR A 8 12.79 -6.63 -17.33
N THR A 9 13.65 -5.78 -17.92
CA THR A 9 13.75 -4.36 -17.54
C THR A 9 14.21 -3.50 -18.71
N VAL A 10 13.68 -2.28 -18.76
CA VAL A 10 14.04 -1.27 -19.76
C VAL A 10 15.26 -0.44 -19.35
N THR A 11 15.69 -0.52 -18.09
CA THR A 11 16.80 0.27 -17.55
C THR A 11 18.14 -0.45 -17.67
N GLU A 12 19.21 0.29 -17.95
CA GLU A 12 20.56 -0.27 -18.11
C GLU A 12 21.10 -0.80 -16.77
N ASP A 13 20.88 -0.06 -15.69
CA ASP A 13 21.26 -0.46 -14.32
C ASP A 13 20.57 -1.75 -13.90
N GLY A 14 19.27 -1.89 -14.17
CA GLY A 14 18.51 -3.11 -13.91
C GLY A 14 19.10 -4.31 -14.66
N ARG A 15 19.44 -4.15 -15.96
CA ARG A 15 20.08 -5.21 -16.75
C ARG A 15 21.46 -5.60 -16.21
N ALA A 16 22.25 -4.61 -15.84
CA ALA A 16 23.58 -4.86 -15.27
C ALA A 16 23.51 -5.64 -13.95
N LEU A 17 22.53 -5.31 -13.10
CA LEU A 17 22.32 -6.00 -11.82
C LEU A 17 21.74 -7.41 -11.97
N LEU A 18 20.84 -7.63 -12.93
CA LEU A 18 20.37 -8.99 -13.25
C LEU A 18 21.53 -9.87 -13.71
N LYS A 19 22.42 -9.33 -14.56
CA LYS A 19 23.64 -10.06 -14.97
C LYS A 19 24.60 -10.31 -13.80
N LYS A 20 24.72 -9.35 -12.88
CA LYS A 20 25.50 -9.54 -11.65
C LYS A 20 24.90 -10.65 -10.79
N ALA A 21 23.56 -10.65 -10.58
CA ALA A 21 22.87 -11.68 -9.83
C ALA A 21 23.13 -13.09 -10.42
N GLU A 22 23.06 -13.24 -11.75
CA GLU A 22 23.37 -14.51 -12.43
C GLU A 22 24.82 -14.93 -12.18
N ASN A 23 25.78 -14.02 -12.32
CA ASN A 23 27.20 -14.31 -12.09
C ASN A 23 27.50 -14.71 -10.63
N ASP A 24 26.83 -14.05 -9.68
CA ASP A 24 26.99 -14.29 -8.25
C ASP A 24 26.13 -15.46 -7.74
N GLN A 25 25.36 -16.09 -8.64
CA GLN A 25 24.41 -17.18 -8.32
C GLN A 25 23.36 -16.79 -7.26
N VAL A 26 22.90 -15.54 -7.29
CA VAL A 26 21.85 -15.01 -6.42
C VAL A 26 20.52 -15.17 -7.13
N GLU A 27 19.60 -15.97 -6.54
CA GLU A 27 18.24 -16.13 -7.04
C GLU A 27 17.43 -14.84 -6.85
N THR A 28 16.73 -14.41 -7.90
CA THR A 28 15.88 -13.22 -7.92
C THR A 28 14.41 -13.57 -8.20
N VAL A 29 13.53 -12.58 -8.07
CA VAL A 29 12.10 -12.72 -8.44
C VAL A 29 11.94 -13.16 -9.90
N TRP A 30 12.81 -12.74 -10.80
CA TRP A 30 12.77 -13.15 -12.22
C TRP A 30 13.09 -14.63 -12.41
N ASP A 31 14.01 -15.19 -11.65
CA ASP A 31 14.33 -16.62 -11.67
C ASP A 31 13.16 -17.44 -11.16
N ARG A 32 12.55 -17.02 -10.06
CA ARG A 32 11.34 -17.66 -9.52
C ARG A 32 10.16 -17.54 -10.48
N HIS A 33 9.97 -16.38 -11.15
CA HIS A 33 8.95 -16.21 -12.19
C HIS A 33 9.19 -17.17 -13.37
N LYS A 34 10.44 -17.27 -13.85
CA LYS A 34 10.83 -18.19 -14.92
C LYS A 34 10.59 -19.66 -14.54
N ALA A 35 10.86 -20.02 -13.29
CA ALA A 35 10.62 -21.37 -12.77
C ALA A 35 9.11 -21.75 -12.72
N GLN A 36 8.19 -20.79 -12.79
CA GLN A 36 6.73 -21.02 -12.88
C GLN A 36 6.26 -21.33 -14.30
N GLN A 37 7.15 -21.26 -15.30
CA GLN A 37 6.75 -21.53 -16.69
C GLN A 37 6.73 -23.05 -17.01
N PRO A 38 5.78 -23.52 -17.85
CA PRO A 38 4.68 -22.76 -18.42
C PRO A 38 3.58 -22.49 -17.36
N HIS A 39 3.04 -21.30 -17.35
CA HIS A 39 1.91 -20.97 -16.49
C HIS A 39 0.67 -21.81 -16.84
N CYS A 40 -0.17 -22.06 -15.85
CA CYS A 40 -1.48 -22.66 -16.09
C CYS A 40 -2.37 -21.68 -16.87
N GLY A 41 -2.73 -21.98 -18.11
CA GLY A 41 -3.51 -21.09 -18.97
C GLY A 41 -4.87 -20.68 -18.38
N TYR A 42 -5.51 -21.55 -17.59
CA TYR A 42 -6.74 -21.20 -16.86
C TYR A 42 -6.52 -20.17 -15.75
N CYS A 43 -5.37 -20.26 -15.06
CA CYS A 43 -5.03 -19.29 -14.02
C CYS A 43 -4.62 -17.94 -14.63
N GLU A 44 -3.84 -17.97 -15.71
CA GLU A 44 -3.33 -16.79 -16.40
C GLU A 44 -4.47 -15.97 -17.05
N THR A 45 -5.46 -16.66 -17.62
CA THR A 45 -6.65 -16.03 -18.20
C THR A 45 -7.74 -15.67 -17.17
N GLY A 46 -7.56 -16.04 -15.90
CA GLY A 46 -8.56 -15.81 -14.86
C GLY A 46 -9.76 -16.78 -14.88
N LEU A 47 -9.71 -17.85 -15.68
CA LEU A 47 -10.79 -18.84 -15.87
C LEU A 47 -10.78 -19.98 -14.84
N SER A 48 -9.92 -19.93 -13.83
CA SER A 48 -9.92 -20.83 -12.68
C SER A 48 -10.46 -20.14 -11.43
N CYS A 49 -11.18 -20.89 -10.60
CA CYS A 49 -11.75 -20.40 -9.36
C CYS A 49 -11.40 -21.32 -8.18
N ARG A 50 -10.88 -20.74 -7.09
CA ARG A 50 -10.57 -21.40 -5.81
C ARG A 50 -11.22 -20.70 -4.63
N ASN A 51 -12.31 -19.98 -4.85
CA ASN A 51 -12.92 -19.10 -3.86
C ASN A 51 -13.79 -19.84 -2.82
N CYS A 52 -14.01 -21.15 -2.98
CA CYS A 52 -14.73 -21.97 -2.01
C CYS A 52 -14.25 -23.42 -1.99
N ILE A 53 -14.72 -24.19 -1.01
CA ILE A 53 -14.32 -25.60 -0.82
C ILE A 53 -14.87 -26.53 -1.90
N MET A 54 -15.93 -26.14 -2.66
CA MET A 54 -16.48 -26.94 -3.76
C MET A 54 -15.55 -27.00 -4.97
N GLY A 55 -14.62 -26.05 -5.09
CA GLY A 55 -13.59 -26.03 -6.13
C GLY A 55 -12.46 -27.03 -5.87
N PRO A 56 -11.36 -26.94 -6.65
CA PRO A 56 -11.13 -25.94 -7.70
C PRO A 56 -12.04 -26.11 -8.90
N CYS A 57 -12.48 -24.99 -9.49
CA CYS A 57 -13.23 -24.98 -10.74
C CYS A 57 -12.37 -24.35 -11.85
N ARG A 58 -12.65 -24.76 -13.08
CA ARG A 58 -12.12 -24.12 -14.29
C ARG A 58 -13.23 -24.10 -15.35
N VAL A 59 -13.25 -23.05 -16.16
CA VAL A 59 -14.17 -22.94 -17.30
C VAL A 59 -13.35 -22.99 -18.58
N ASP A 60 -13.79 -23.83 -19.52
CA ASP A 60 -13.11 -23.95 -20.81
C ASP A 60 -13.57 -22.87 -21.78
N PRO A 61 -12.66 -21.99 -22.26
CA PRO A 61 -13.02 -20.92 -23.17
C PRO A 61 -13.29 -21.41 -24.60
N PHE A 62 -12.93 -22.66 -24.94
CA PHE A 62 -13.08 -23.22 -26.28
C PHE A 62 -14.39 -24.02 -26.48
N GLY A 63 -15.13 -24.23 -25.41
CA GLY A 63 -16.42 -24.91 -25.47
C GLY A 63 -16.36 -26.45 -25.45
N GLU A 64 -15.18 -27.04 -25.28
CA GLU A 64 -15.00 -28.50 -25.27
C GLU A 64 -15.14 -29.10 -23.86
N GLY A 65 -14.92 -28.29 -22.81
CA GLY A 65 -14.98 -28.67 -21.42
C GLY A 65 -16.10 -27.99 -20.63
N PRO A 66 -16.03 -27.99 -19.29
CA PRO A 66 -17.05 -27.36 -18.47
C PRO A 66 -17.20 -25.87 -18.76
N GLN A 67 -18.43 -25.41 -18.93
CA GLN A 67 -18.76 -24.00 -19.20
C GLN A 67 -19.13 -23.24 -17.91
N GLN A 68 -19.29 -23.94 -16.80
CA GLN A 68 -19.64 -23.38 -15.50
C GLN A 68 -18.87 -24.09 -14.38
N GLY A 69 -18.57 -23.33 -13.34
CA GLY A 69 -18.11 -23.89 -12.07
C GLY A 69 -19.21 -24.64 -11.32
N VAL A 70 -18.86 -25.34 -10.26
CA VAL A 70 -19.80 -26.15 -9.43
C VAL A 70 -20.98 -25.30 -8.94
N CYS A 71 -20.78 -24.03 -8.64
CA CYS A 71 -21.84 -23.11 -8.19
C CYS A 71 -22.62 -22.42 -9.34
N GLY A 72 -22.42 -22.84 -10.58
CA GLY A 72 -23.07 -22.24 -11.75
C GLY A 72 -22.41 -20.97 -12.31
N ALA A 73 -21.29 -20.52 -11.74
CA ALA A 73 -20.58 -19.35 -12.26
C ALA A 73 -19.93 -19.67 -13.61
N ASP A 74 -20.20 -18.86 -14.62
CA ASP A 74 -19.57 -18.89 -15.93
C ASP A 74 -18.20 -18.17 -15.95
N ALA A 75 -17.63 -18.01 -17.14
CA ALA A 75 -16.35 -17.37 -17.35
C ALA A 75 -16.33 -15.92 -16.84
N ASP A 76 -17.33 -15.12 -17.18
CA ASP A 76 -17.41 -13.70 -16.83
C ASP A 76 -17.51 -13.51 -15.33
N ILE A 77 -18.33 -14.32 -14.68
CA ILE A 77 -18.49 -14.30 -13.21
C ILE A 77 -17.19 -14.70 -12.51
N ILE A 78 -16.48 -15.73 -12.99
CA ILE A 78 -15.22 -16.18 -12.40
C ILE A 78 -14.15 -15.10 -12.52
N VAL A 79 -13.99 -14.48 -13.68
CA VAL A 79 -13.05 -13.39 -13.91
C VAL A 79 -13.38 -12.17 -13.05
N ALA A 80 -14.66 -11.78 -12.99
CA ALA A 80 -15.11 -10.68 -12.13
C ALA A 80 -14.83 -10.94 -10.65
N ARG A 81 -15.05 -12.17 -10.16
CA ARG A 81 -14.74 -12.58 -8.77
C ARG A 81 -13.24 -12.52 -8.48
N ASN A 82 -12.40 -13.01 -9.39
CA ASN A 82 -10.96 -12.96 -9.21
C ASN A 82 -10.46 -11.51 -9.14
N LEU A 83 -10.93 -10.62 -10.02
CA LEU A 83 -10.62 -9.20 -9.99
C LEU A 83 -11.11 -8.53 -8.68
N ALA A 84 -12.36 -8.79 -8.28
CA ALA A 84 -12.92 -8.23 -7.05
C ALA A 84 -12.11 -8.64 -5.80
N ARG A 85 -11.60 -9.86 -5.75
CA ARG A 85 -10.75 -10.33 -4.64
C ARG A 85 -9.37 -9.71 -4.64
N MET A 86 -8.77 -9.46 -5.81
CA MET A 86 -7.50 -8.71 -5.89
C MET A 86 -7.67 -7.28 -5.38
N ILE A 87 -8.77 -6.62 -5.76
CA ILE A 87 -9.10 -5.28 -5.25
C ILE A 87 -9.32 -5.31 -3.74
N ALA A 88 -10.06 -6.30 -3.23
CA ALA A 88 -10.31 -6.46 -1.80
C ALA A 88 -9.01 -6.71 -1.01
N ALA A 89 -8.06 -7.45 -1.58
CA ALA A 89 -6.75 -7.67 -0.95
C ALA A 89 -5.93 -6.37 -0.85
N GLY A 90 -5.92 -5.54 -1.90
CA GLY A 90 -5.30 -4.22 -1.87
C GLY A 90 -5.96 -3.29 -0.85
N ALA A 91 -7.29 -3.25 -0.83
CA ALA A 91 -8.05 -2.47 0.14
C ALA A 91 -7.77 -2.92 1.60
N ALA A 92 -7.69 -4.24 1.84
CA ALA A 92 -7.33 -4.78 3.15
C ALA A 92 -5.95 -4.31 3.63
N SER A 93 -4.96 -4.24 2.72
CA SER A 93 -3.62 -3.76 3.05
C SER A 93 -3.63 -2.30 3.52
N HIS A 94 -4.35 -1.42 2.82
CA HIS A 94 -4.45 -0.01 3.20
C HIS A 94 -5.32 0.20 4.44
N SER A 95 -6.35 -0.65 4.66
CA SER A 95 -7.12 -0.63 5.90
C SER A 95 -6.23 -0.94 7.10
N ASP A 96 -5.42 -1.99 7.02
CA ASP A 96 -4.51 -2.43 8.08
C ASP A 96 -3.49 -1.32 8.42
N HIS A 97 -2.79 -0.79 7.41
CA HIS A 97 -1.83 0.29 7.58
C HIS A 97 -2.45 1.57 8.13
N GLY A 98 -3.63 1.95 7.64
CA GLY A 98 -4.32 3.15 8.11
C GLY A 98 -4.74 3.03 9.57
N ARG A 99 -5.20 1.85 9.99
CA ARG A 99 -5.53 1.59 11.41
C ARG A 99 -4.33 1.65 12.32
N ASP A 100 -3.18 1.12 11.90
CA ASP A 100 -1.93 1.26 12.67
C ASP A 100 -1.59 2.72 12.95
N LEU A 101 -1.72 3.58 11.93
CA LEU A 101 -1.48 5.02 12.07
C LEU A 101 -2.47 5.69 13.03
N VAL A 102 -3.76 5.36 12.90
CA VAL A 102 -4.81 5.88 13.80
C VAL A 102 -4.57 5.40 15.24
N GLU A 103 -4.11 4.17 15.44
CA GLU A 103 -3.74 3.65 16.75
C GLU A 103 -2.53 4.40 17.33
N VAL A 104 -1.54 4.76 16.50
CA VAL A 104 -0.41 5.60 16.95
C VAL A 104 -0.91 6.99 17.36
N LEU A 105 -1.82 7.61 16.61
CA LEU A 105 -2.43 8.89 16.97
C LEU A 105 -3.15 8.81 18.33
N LEU A 106 -3.93 7.75 18.55
CA LEU A 106 -4.58 7.49 19.84
C LEU A 106 -3.56 7.32 20.98
N LYS A 107 -2.50 6.55 20.76
CA LYS A 107 -1.42 6.38 21.75
C LYS A 107 -0.68 7.68 22.05
N VAL A 108 -0.51 8.57 21.07
CA VAL A 108 0.02 9.93 21.28
C VAL A 108 -0.92 10.73 22.16
N ALA A 109 -2.21 10.72 21.89
CA ALA A 109 -3.24 11.38 22.69
C ALA A 109 -3.24 10.92 24.15
N GLU A 110 -3.02 9.63 24.39
CA GLU A 110 -2.95 9.02 25.72
C GLU A 110 -1.57 9.15 26.41
N GLY A 111 -0.58 9.77 25.77
CA GLY A 111 0.78 9.87 26.29
C GLY A 111 1.55 8.54 26.34
N ARG A 112 1.12 7.53 25.58
CA ARG A 112 1.69 6.17 25.52
C ARG A 112 2.62 5.91 24.33
N ALA A 113 2.92 6.93 23.52
CA ALA A 113 3.79 6.82 22.36
C ALA A 113 5.04 7.71 22.50
N PRO A 114 6.01 7.33 23.34
CA PRO A 114 7.23 8.13 23.52
C PRO A 114 7.99 8.23 22.18
N GLY A 115 8.39 9.45 21.83
CA GLY A 115 9.09 9.73 20.57
C GLY A 115 8.17 10.18 19.43
N TYR A 116 6.86 10.09 19.58
CA TYR A 116 5.87 10.63 18.65
C TYR A 116 5.16 11.84 19.28
N SER A 117 4.74 12.76 18.42
CA SER A 117 4.00 13.95 18.85
C SER A 117 3.19 14.51 17.69
N ILE A 118 2.18 15.32 17.99
CA ILE A 118 1.45 16.07 16.96
C ILE A 118 2.39 17.13 16.40
N LYS A 119 2.71 17.02 15.10
CA LYS A 119 3.56 17.97 14.38
C LYS A 119 2.74 19.09 13.74
N GLU A 120 1.52 18.79 13.33
CA GLU A 120 0.63 19.70 12.60
C GLU A 120 -0.71 19.92 13.33
N PRO A 121 -0.73 20.74 14.40
CA PRO A 121 -1.98 21.02 15.13
C PRO A 121 -3.06 21.67 14.27
N GLY A 122 -2.65 22.49 13.28
CA GLY A 122 -3.57 23.11 12.33
C GLY A 122 -4.28 22.08 11.45
N LYS A 123 -3.52 21.08 10.98
CA LYS A 123 -4.06 19.95 10.21
C LYS A 123 -5.00 19.11 11.06
N LEU A 124 -4.62 18.77 12.29
CA LEU A 124 -5.47 18.05 13.24
C LEU A 124 -6.84 18.74 13.40
N ARG A 125 -6.86 20.05 13.65
CA ARG A 125 -8.11 20.82 13.83
C ARG A 125 -8.94 20.86 12.56
N SER A 126 -8.30 21.02 11.40
CA SER A 126 -9.00 21.00 10.11
C SER A 126 -9.68 19.67 9.86
N VAL A 127 -8.98 18.56 10.05
CA VAL A 127 -9.53 17.21 9.84
C VAL A 127 -10.61 16.89 10.86
N ALA A 128 -10.41 17.26 12.14
CA ALA A 128 -11.41 17.08 13.17
C ALA A 128 -12.74 17.80 12.83
N THR A 129 -12.65 18.99 12.24
CA THR A 129 -13.84 19.72 11.77
C THR A 129 -14.58 18.96 10.67
N GLU A 130 -13.88 18.27 9.77
CA GLU A 130 -14.49 17.45 8.72
C GLU A 130 -15.19 16.19 9.28
N TYR A 131 -14.77 15.77 10.47
CA TYR A 131 -15.42 14.70 11.24
C TYR A 131 -16.55 15.21 12.17
N ASP A 132 -16.97 16.46 12.00
CA ASP A 132 -18.00 17.12 12.83
C ASP A 132 -17.64 17.18 14.32
N LEU A 133 -16.36 17.18 14.67
CA LEU A 133 -15.90 17.30 16.05
C LEU A 133 -15.81 18.78 16.46
N ALA A 134 -16.22 19.06 17.70
CA ALA A 134 -16.04 20.39 18.28
C ALA A 134 -14.55 20.65 18.55
N VAL A 135 -13.99 21.69 17.97
CA VAL A 135 -12.55 22.02 18.06
C VAL A 135 -12.24 23.14 19.07
N ASP A 136 -13.24 24.01 19.34
CA ASP A 136 -13.05 25.16 20.22
C ASP A 136 -12.91 24.74 21.68
N GLY A 137 -11.93 25.33 22.35
CA GLY A 137 -11.67 25.09 23.79
C GLY A 137 -11.01 23.76 24.11
N LYS A 138 -10.68 22.92 23.13
CA LYS A 138 -9.97 21.65 23.34
C LYS A 138 -8.47 21.81 23.10
N ASP A 139 -7.68 21.13 23.91
CA ASP A 139 -6.26 20.91 23.63
C ASP A 139 -6.06 19.87 22.53
N ASP A 140 -4.85 19.85 21.96
CA ASP A 140 -4.56 19.02 20.79
C ASP A 140 -4.55 17.51 21.11
N LEU A 141 -4.22 17.11 22.33
CA LEU A 141 -4.22 15.69 22.71
C LEU A 141 -5.65 15.17 22.87
N THR A 142 -6.51 15.92 23.54
CA THR A 142 -7.96 15.59 23.62
C THR A 142 -8.57 15.47 22.23
N LEU A 143 -8.30 16.43 21.36
CA LEU A 143 -8.84 16.43 20.00
C LEU A 143 -8.29 15.27 19.15
N ALA A 144 -7.01 14.91 19.32
CA ALA A 144 -6.39 13.78 18.64
C ALA A 144 -7.03 12.45 19.04
N GLY A 145 -7.35 12.27 20.32
CA GLY A 145 -8.06 11.08 20.80
C GLY A 145 -9.45 10.95 20.19
N GLU A 146 -10.24 12.02 20.24
CA GLU A 146 -11.57 12.03 19.64
C GLU A 146 -11.55 11.80 18.12
N LEU A 147 -10.55 12.37 17.42
CA LEU A 147 -10.39 12.15 15.99
C LEU A 147 -10.00 10.70 15.68
N ALA A 148 -9.08 10.13 16.46
CA ALA A 148 -8.68 8.73 16.31
C ALA A 148 -9.88 7.79 16.47
N ASP A 149 -10.73 8.00 17.49
CA ASP A 149 -11.94 7.21 17.70
C ASP A 149 -12.92 7.34 16.52
N ALA A 150 -13.15 8.57 16.03
CA ALA A 150 -14.02 8.82 14.90
C ALA A 150 -13.51 8.18 13.59
N MET A 151 -12.19 8.19 13.38
CA MET A 151 -11.55 7.53 12.25
C MET A 151 -11.63 6.00 12.36
N GLN A 152 -11.45 5.43 13.56
CA GLN A 152 -11.62 3.99 13.79
C GLN A 152 -13.04 3.54 13.45
N GLU A 153 -14.05 4.32 13.81
CA GLU A 153 -15.44 4.01 13.44
C GLU A 153 -15.66 4.04 11.92
N ASP A 154 -14.97 4.91 11.20
CA ASP A 154 -15.16 5.08 9.75
C ASP A 154 -14.73 3.84 8.95
N TYR A 155 -13.82 3.01 9.46
CA TYR A 155 -13.41 1.74 8.82
C TYR A 155 -14.55 0.74 8.68
N GLY A 156 -15.37 0.56 9.71
CA GLY A 156 -16.46 -0.42 9.74
C GLY A 156 -17.87 0.20 9.86
N THR A 157 -18.00 1.47 9.61
CA THR A 157 -19.20 2.27 9.90
C THR A 157 -20.50 1.75 9.28
N ARG A 158 -21.61 2.01 9.97
CA ARG A 158 -22.98 1.85 9.45
C ARG A 158 -23.44 3.05 8.62
N LYS A 159 -22.68 4.14 8.59
CA LYS A 159 -22.97 5.32 7.76
C LYS A 159 -23.08 4.92 6.28
N SER A 160 -23.81 5.70 5.51
CA SER A 160 -24.00 5.48 4.07
C SER A 160 -22.75 5.74 3.25
N SER A 161 -21.78 6.48 3.78
CA SER A 161 -20.49 6.78 3.14
C SER A 161 -19.40 7.04 4.15
N VAL A 162 -18.14 6.91 3.74
CA VAL A 162 -16.97 7.34 4.52
C VAL A 162 -16.92 8.85 4.60
N THR A 163 -16.44 9.39 5.73
CA THR A 163 -16.47 10.82 6.04
C THR A 163 -15.70 11.66 5.02
N LEU A 164 -14.47 11.28 4.70
CA LEU A 164 -13.60 12.05 3.79
C LEU A 164 -14.04 12.01 2.32
N LEU A 165 -15.06 11.23 1.95
CA LEU A 165 -15.69 11.31 0.64
C LEU A 165 -16.26 12.70 0.33
N ALA A 166 -16.55 13.50 1.35
CA ALA A 166 -17.01 14.87 1.20
C ALA A 166 -16.05 15.75 0.37
N ARG A 167 -14.75 15.42 0.36
CA ARG A 167 -13.72 16.11 -0.44
C ARG A 167 -13.78 15.79 -1.93
N ALA A 168 -14.48 14.72 -2.34
CA ALA A 168 -14.58 14.36 -3.74
C ALA A 168 -15.37 15.40 -4.54
N PRO A 169 -14.96 15.75 -5.77
CA PRO A 169 -15.68 16.69 -6.61
C PRO A 169 -17.15 16.29 -6.80
N GLU A 170 -18.06 17.24 -6.64
CA GLU A 170 -19.51 17.00 -6.71
C GLU A 170 -19.95 16.24 -7.98
N LYS A 171 -19.42 16.64 -9.14
CA LYS A 171 -19.71 15.94 -10.42
C LYS A 171 -19.29 14.48 -10.38
N ARG A 172 -18.21 14.15 -9.69
CA ARG A 172 -17.73 12.78 -9.55
C ARG A 172 -18.63 12.00 -8.59
N ARG A 173 -18.99 12.58 -7.46
CA ARG A 173 -19.93 11.97 -6.49
C ARG A 173 -21.27 11.64 -7.13
N ALA A 174 -21.83 12.55 -7.93
CA ALA A 174 -23.08 12.33 -8.65
C ALA A 174 -23.02 11.12 -9.61
N VAL A 175 -21.88 10.90 -10.28
CA VAL A 175 -21.68 9.71 -11.12
C VAL A 175 -21.64 8.44 -10.27
N TRP A 176 -20.95 8.45 -9.15
CA TRP A 176 -20.85 7.30 -8.25
C TRP A 176 -22.19 6.97 -7.58
N GLU A 177 -22.95 7.99 -7.21
CA GLU A 177 -24.30 7.83 -6.65
C GLU A 177 -25.24 7.18 -7.67
N LYS A 178 -25.25 7.69 -8.91
CA LYS A 178 -26.05 7.12 -10.01
C LYS A 178 -25.67 5.66 -10.31
N ALA A 179 -24.39 5.31 -10.15
CA ALA A 179 -23.89 3.94 -10.38
C ALA A 179 -24.07 3.04 -9.12
N GLY A 180 -24.53 3.57 -7.99
CA GLY A 180 -24.69 2.81 -6.75
C GLY A 180 -23.37 2.39 -6.09
N ILE A 181 -22.27 3.13 -6.35
CA ILE A 181 -20.92 2.82 -5.88
C ILE A 181 -20.35 3.82 -4.87
N ILE A 182 -21.19 4.56 -4.17
CA ILE A 182 -20.76 5.41 -3.04
C ILE A 182 -20.11 4.50 -1.98
N PRO A 183 -18.84 4.74 -1.61
CA PRO A 183 -18.11 3.86 -0.70
C PRO A 183 -18.58 4.03 0.74
N ARG A 184 -18.72 2.91 1.43
CA ARG A 184 -18.87 2.82 2.88
C ARG A 184 -17.51 2.53 3.53
N GLY A 185 -17.46 2.18 4.80
CA GLY A 185 -16.23 1.81 5.47
C GLY A 185 -15.48 0.68 4.77
N ILE A 186 -14.16 0.79 4.67
CA ILE A 186 -13.29 -0.10 3.89
C ILE A 186 -13.38 -1.56 4.37
N ASP A 187 -13.45 -1.81 5.67
CA ASP A 187 -13.58 -3.15 6.22
C ASP A 187 -14.89 -3.80 5.83
N ARG A 188 -15.96 -3.00 5.83
CA ARG A 188 -17.28 -3.46 5.41
C ARG A 188 -17.30 -3.85 3.95
N GLU A 189 -16.73 -3.02 3.07
CA GLU A 189 -16.68 -3.32 1.63
C GLU A 189 -15.81 -4.54 1.35
N THR A 190 -14.68 -4.68 2.03
CA THR A 190 -13.80 -5.84 1.91
C THR A 190 -14.50 -7.13 2.37
N SER A 191 -15.19 -7.10 3.52
CA SER A 191 -15.95 -8.25 4.02
C SER A 191 -17.08 -8.62 3.04
N GLU A 192 -17.80 -7.64 2.50
CA GLU A 192 -18.85 -7.88 1.51
C GLU A 192 -18.29 -8.44 0.19
N ALA A 193 -17.10 -8.00 -0.26
CA ALA A 193 -16.42 -8.55 -1.43
C ALA A 193 -16.10 -10.03 -1.25
N MET A 194 -15.60 -10.42 -0.07
CA MET A 194 -15.30 -11.82 0.25
C MET A 194 -16.56 -12.67 0.29
N HIS A 195 -17.67 -12.16 0.80
CA HIS A 195 -18.95 -12.85 0.83
C HIS A 195 -19.58 -12.98 -0.56
N ARG A 196 -19.69 -11.88 -1.31
CA ARG A 196 -20.28 -11.88 -2.67
C ARG A 196 -19.60 -12.86 -3.62
N THR A 197 -18.29 -12.98 -3.52
CA THR A 197 -17.48 -13.82 -4.42
C THR A 197 -17.42 -15.28 -3.99
N HIS A 198 -18.12 -15.66 -2.91
CA HIS A 198 -18.07 -17.00 -2.32
C HIS A 198 -19.31 -17.83 -2.73
N MET A 199 -19.11 -19.09 -3.08
CA MET A 199 -20.12 -20.18 -3.15
C MET A 199 -21.41 -19.84 -3.93
N GLY A 200 -21.35 -19.08 -5.00
CA GLY A 200 -22.53 -18.75 -5.82
C GLY A 200 -23.43 -17.67 -5.21
N VAL A 201 -22.95 -16.91 -4.22
CA VAL A 201 -23.73 -15.84 -3.58
C VAL A 201 -24.14 -14.75 -4.57
N ASP A 202 -23.21 -14.26 -5.38
CA ASP A 202 -23.49 -13.31 -6.45
C ASP A 202 -23.04 -13.93 -7.79
N ASN A 203 -24.00 -14.08 -8.70
CA ASN A 203 -23.80 -14.64 -10.05
C ASN A 203 -24.11 -13.60 -11.15
N ASP A 204 -24.01 -12.32 -10.83
CA ASP A 204 -24.05 -11.21 -11.78
C ASP A 204 -22.69 -10.51 -11.82
N TRP A 205 -21.94 -10.69 -12.92
CA TRP A 205 -20.62 -10.10 -13.06
C TRP A 205 -20.63 -8.56 -13.01
N VAL A 206 -21.72 -7.92 -13.50
CA VAL A 206 -21.86 -6.45 -13.41
C VAL A 206 -21.99 -6.00 -11.95
N SER A 207 -22.84 -6.69 -11.18
CA SER A 207 -23.00 -6.45 -9.74
C SER A 207 -21.68 -6.62 -8.99
N ILE A 208 -20.90 -7.66 -9.30
CA ILE A 208 -19.60 -7.95 -8.71
C ILE A 208 -18.60 -6.83 -9.03
N LEU A 209 -18.51 -6.39 -10.29
CA LEU A 209 -17.60 -5.32 -10.71
C LEU A 209 -17.98 -3.97 -10.12
N LEU A 210 -19.26 -3.62 -10.07
CA LEU A 210 -19.71 -2.39 -9.40
C LEU A 210 -19.36 -2.39 -7.91
N HIS A 211 -19.50 -3.54 -7.25
CA HIS A 211 -19.05 -3.67 -5.87
C HIS A 211 -17.52 -3.56 -5.73
N ALA A 212 -16.76 -4.16 -6.64
CA ALA A 212 -15.30 -4.03 -6.67
C ALA A 212 -14.85 -2.56 -6.83
N MET A 213 -15.52 -1.80 -7.71
CA MET A 213 -15.30 -0.34 -7.84
C MET A 213 -15.63 0.40 -6.55
N ARG A 214 -16.72 0.05 -5.86
CA ARG A 214 -17.08 0.63 -4.57
C ARG A 214 -16.04 0.34 -3.51
N ASN A 215 -15.50 -0.89 -3.47
CA ASN A 215 -14.41 -1.26 -2.57
C ASN A 215 -13.12 -0.47 -2.87
N ALA A 216 -12.75 -0.31 -4.15
CA ALA A 216 -11.61 0.53 -4.53
C ALA A 216 -11.80 2.01 -4.13
N LEU A 217 -13.02 2.53 -4.20
CA LEU A 217 -13.33 3.88 -3.72
C LEU A 217 -13.26 3.96 -2.19
N SER A 218 -13.65 2.90 -1.47
CA SER A 218 -13.52 2.86 0.00
C SER A 218 -12.06 2.81 0.44
N ASP A 219 -11.20 2.15 -0.33
CA ASP A 219 -9.75 2.19 -0.12
C ASP A 219 -9.22 3.64 -0.27
N GLY A 220 -9.48 4.27 -1.42
CA GLY A 220 -8.99 5.62 -1.70
C GLY A 220 -9.49 6.68 -0.72
N TRP A 221 -10.79 6.71 -0.42
CA TRP A 221 -11.43 7.75 0.42
C TRP A 221 -11.54 7.39 1.91
N GLY A 222 -11.40 6.12 2.26
CA GLY A 222 -11.41 5.63 3.63
C GLY A 222 -10.00 5.23 4.10
N GLY A 223 -9.47 4.11 3.67
CA GLY A 223 -8.19 3.59 4.15
C GLY A 223 -7.01 4.51 3.88
N SER A 224 -6.68 4.74 2.61
CA SER A 224 -5.52 5.53 2.18
C SER A 224 -5.62 7.01 2.58
N MET A 225 -6.81 7.61 2.47
CA MET A 225 -6.99 9.01 2.83
C MET A 225 -6.81 9.22 4.34
N ILE A 226 -7.41 8.38 5.18
CA ILE A 226 -7.22 8.44 6.63
C ILE A 226 -5.74 8.28 6.99
N ALA A 227 -5.06 7.30 6.39
CA ALA A 227 -3.63 7.08 6.60
C ALA A 227 -2.80 8.34 6.28
N THR A 228 -3.09 8.99 5.14
CA THR A 228 -2.40 10.22 4.72
C THR A 228 -2.64 11.37 5.70
N GLU A 229 -3.89 11.59 6.12
CA GLU A 229 -4.23 12.66 7.06
C GLU A 229 -3.54 12.49 8.42
N VAL A 230 -3.53 11.26 8.94
CA VAL A 230 -2.87 10.94 10.21
C VAL A 230 -1.35 11.04 10.07
N SER A 231 -0.78 10.59 8.96
CA SER A 231 0.65 10.74 8.68
C SER A 231 1.06 12.22 8.67
N ASP A 232 0.27 13.09 8.04
CA ASP A 232 0.54 14.52 8.04
C ASP A 232 0.46 15.14 9.45
N ILE A 233 -0.52 14.73 10.24
CA ILE A 233 -0.66 15.20 11.64
C ILE A 233 0.55 14.80 12.48
N LEU A 234 1.02 13.56 12.36
CA LEU A 234 2.08 13.00 13.18
C LEU A 234 3.51 13.36 12.71
N PHE A 235 3.72 13.44 11.39
CA PHE A 235 5.06 13.53 10.82
C PHE A 235 5.32 14.83 10.05
N GLY A 236 4.31 15.67 9.87
CA GLY A 236 4.39 16.94 9.16
C GLY A 236 3.87 16.86 7.72
N ILE A 237 3.35 17.97 7.22
CA ILE A 237 2.85 18.08 5.85
C ILE A 237 4.05 18.14 4.87
N PRO A 238 4.08 17.29 3.84
CA PRO A 238 5.13 17.32 2.82
C PRO A 238 5.25 18.72 2.16
N GLN A 239 6.48 19.15 1.94
CA GLN A 239 6.78 20.39 1.24
C GLN A 239 7.48 20.08 -0.10
N PRO A 240 7.29 20.91 -1.15
CA PRO A 240 7.99 20.74 -2.41
C PRO A 240 9.49 20.65 -2.19
N ASN A 241 10.11 19.56 -2.62
CA ASN A 241 11.54 19.34 -2.51
C ASN A 241 12.10 18.69 -3.79
N LYS A 242 13.43 18.49 -3.82
CA LYS A 242 14.10 17.75 -4.89
C LYS A 242 14.73 16.51 -4.30
N SER A 243 14.56 15.40 -5.00
CA SER A 243 15.18 14.12 -4.64
C SER A 243 15.61 13.37 -5.90
N THR A 244 16.27 12.22 -5.71
CA THR A 244 16.74 11.33 -6.77
C THR A 244 16.12 9.95 -6.57
N ALA A 245 15.65 9.34 -7.65
CA ALA A 245 15.04 8.01 -7.63
C ALA A 245 15.68 7.10 -8.68
N ASN A 246 16.71 6.36 -8.29
CA ASN A 246 17.35 5.29 -9.06
C ASN A 246 18.29 4.49 -8.15
N ILE A 247 18.79 3.33 -8.59
CA ILE A 247 19.69 2.47 -7.80
C ILE A 247 21.03 3.17 -7.49
N GLY A 248 21.50 4.08 -8.34
CA GLY A 248 22.75 4.83 -8.17
C GLY A 248 22.77 5.80 -6.98
N VAL A 249 21.70 5.85 -6.16
CA VAL A 249 21.68 6.63 -4.90
C VAL A 249 22.44 5.96 -3.75
N LEU A 250 22.81 4.68 -3.89
CA LEU A 250 23.65 4.00 -2.91
C LEU A 250 25.08 4.53 -2.99
N GLN A 251 25.76 4.66 -1.85
CA GLN A 251 27.06 5.28 -1.71
C GLN A 251 28.03 4.31 -1.03
N GLU A 252 29.09 3.88 -1.73
CA GLU A 252 30.04 2.87 -1.25
C GLU A 252 30.85 3.32 -0.02
N ASP A 253 31.00 4.62 0.20
CA ASP A 253 31.73 5.19 1.31
C ASP A 253 30.86 5.44 2.56
N LYS A 254 29.57 5.09 2.51
CA LYS A 254 28.62 5.26 3.61
C LYS A 254 27.97 3.95 4.03
N VAL A 255 27.46 3.93 5.25
CA VAL A 255 26.53 2.89 5.69
C VAL A 255 25.19 3.10 4.99
N ASN A 256 24.83 2.25 4.05
CA ASN A 256 23.56 2.32 3.33
C ASN A 256 22.47 1.58 4.11
N ILE A 257 21.49 2.31 4.58
CA ILE A 257 20.30 1.77 5.24
C ILE A 257 19.12 1.92 4.28
N VAL A 258 18.51 0.78 3.88
CA VAL A 258 17.38 0.76 2.97
C VAL A 258 16.09 0.52 3.76
N VAL A 259 15.13 1.43 3.65
CA VAL A 259 13.82 1.31 4.29
C VAL A 259 12.77 0.94 3.26
N HIS A 260 12.11 -0.19 3.50
CA HIS A 260 11.09 -0.75 2.64
C HIS A 260 9.79 -0.99 3.41
N GLY A 261 8.65 -0.81 2.75
CA GLY A 261 7.33 -1.06 3.34
C GLY A 261 6.29 -0.02 2.93
N HIS A 262 5.25 0.13 3.75
CA HIS A 262 4.11 1.00 3.45
C HIS A 262 3.88 2.04 4.55
N ASN A 263 4.09 1.67 5.81
CA ASN A 263 3.74 2.47 6.97
C ASN A 263 4.93 3.34 7.39
N PRO A 264 4.78 4.68 7.51
CA PRO A 264 5.87 5.59 7.87
C PRO A 264 6.27 5.53 9.34
N VAL A 265 5.53 4.86 10.21
CA VAL A 265 5.79 4.85 11.67
C VAL A 265 7.23 4.43 12.00
N VAL A 266 7.67 3.26 11.49
CA VAL A 266 9.03 2.78 11.74
C VAL A 266 10.07 3.63 11.01
N SER A 267 9.79 4.02 9.75
CA SER A 267 10.74 4.78 8.94
C SER A 267 11.07 6.15 9.52
N GLU A 268 10.11 6.84 10.12
CA GLU A 268 10.34 8.12 10.79
C GLU A 268 11.28 7.98 12.00
N THR A 269 11.19 6.88 12.75
CA THR A 269 12.16 6.56 13.82
C THR A 269 13.55 6.25 13.25
N VAL A 270 13.63 5.56 12.12
CA VAL A 270 14.90 5.31 11.43
C VAL A 270 15.54 6.61 10.95
N VAL A 271 14.75 7.54 10.38
CA VAL A 271 15.24 8.90 10.02
C VAL A 271 15.84 9.59 11.22
N ALA A 272 15.15 9.60 12.34
CA ALA A 272 15.64 10.20 13.58
C ALA A 272 16.94 9.53 14.08
N ALA A 273 16.99 8.20 14.03
CA ALA A 273 18.17 7.42 14.42
C ALA A 273 19.37 7.70 13.51
N CYS A 274 19.18 7.71 12.17
CA CYS A 274 20.27 7.99 11.22
C CYS A 274 20.87 9.39 11.38
N ASN A 275 20.12 10.33 11.90
CA ASN A 275 20.59 11.69 12.20
C ASN A 275 21.17 11.84 13.62
N ALA A 276 21.14 10.80 14.45
CA ALA A 276 21.63 10.88 15.82
C ALA A 276 23.16 10.98 15.85
N PRO A 277 23.76 11.97 16.57
CA PRO A 277 25.20 12.16 16.60
C PRO A 277 26.00 10.92 17.03
N LYS A 278 25.42 10.11 17.92
CA LYS A 278 26.05 8.86 18.37
C LYS A 278 26.21 7.84 17.25
N LEU A 279 25.22 7.71 16.37
CA LEU A 279 25.25 6.74 15.26
C LEU A 279 26.11 7.25 14.10
N LEU A 280 26.08 8.54 13.81
CA LEU A 280 26.99 9.16 12.84
C LEU A 280 28.45 8.96 13.25
N LYS A 281 28.79 9.23 14.52
CA LYS A 281 30.13 8.99 15.06
C LYS A 281 30.52 7.51 14.99
N LEU A 282 29.60 6.58 15.27
CA LEU A 282 29.86 5.15 15.16
C LEU A 282 30.18 4.74 13.73
N ALA A 283 29.45 5.29 12.74
CA ALA A 283 29.74 5.05 11.33
C ALA A 283 31.16 5.51 10.95
N GLU A 284 31.57 6.73 11.39
CA GLU A 284 32.93 7.25 11.20
C GLU A 284 34.00 6.37 11.87
N GLU A 285 33.75 5.93 13.10
CA GLU A 285 34.66 5.02 13.84
C GLU A 285 34.83 3.67 13.12
N LYS A 286 33.86 3.24 12.31
CA LYS A 286 33.90 2.05 11.48
C LYS A 286 34.47 2.27 10.07
N GLY A 287 34.87 3.51 9.75
CA GLY A 287 35.51 3.88 8.50
C GLY A 287 34.55 4.37 7.39
N ALA A 288 33.27 4.54 7.68
CA ALA A 288 32.31 5.12 6.75
C ALA A 288 32.32 6.66 6.84
N SER A 289 32.01 7.35 5.72
CA SER A 289 31.89 8.82 5.69
C SER A 289 30.57 9.33 6.28
N GLY A 290 29.69 8.44 6.72
CA GLY A 290 28.40 8.75 7.32
C GLY A 290 27.36 7.65 7.07
N ILE A 291 26.09 8.00 7.24
CA ILE A 291 24.93 7.12 6.97
C ILE A 291 24.17 7.63 5.75
N ASN A 292 23.83 6.76 4.82
CA ASN A 292 22.99 7.02 3.67
C ASN A 292 21.66 6.28 3.84
N LEU A 293 20.60 7.02 4.13
CA LEU A 293 19.26 6.46 4.26
C LEU A 293 18.53 6.54 2.93
N VAL A 294 18.10 5.39 2.44
CA VAL A 294 17.48 5.23 1.10
C VAL A 294 16.13 4.57 1.24
N GLY A 295 15.14 5.08 0.54
CA GLY A 295 13.80 4.51 0.53
C GLY A 295 13.56 3.56 -0.64
N VAL A 296 12.66 2.61 -0.44
CA VAL A 296 12.09 1.75 -1.48
C VAL A 296 10.59 1.68 -1.28
N CYS A 297 9.80 1.61 -2.36
CA CYS A 297 8.36 1.43 -2.31
C CYS A 297 7.59 2.61 -1.67
N CYS A 298 6.46 2.35 -1.01
CA CYS A 298 5.61 3.40 -0.43
C CYS A 298 6.30 4.17 0.69
N THR A 299 7.00 3.49 1.60
CA THR A 299 7.82 4.14 2.64
C THR A 299 8.90 5.03 2.03
N GLY A 300 9.53 4.60 0.91
CA GLY A 300 10.47 5.44 0.18
C GLY A 300 9.83 6.73 -0.34
N ASN A 301 8.59 6.68 -0.85
CA ASN A 301 7.85 7.87 -1.26
C ASN A 301 7.60 8.82 -0.08
N GLU A 302 7.20 8.30 1.09
CA GLU A 302 7.02 9.10 2.30
C GLU A 302 8.31 9.82 2.71
N LEU A 303 9.43 9.09 2.74
CA LEU A 303 10.75 9.66 3.07
C LEU A 303 11.20 10.70 2.05
N MET A 304 10.96 10.45 0.76
CA MET A 304 11.26 11.40 -0.29
C MET A 304 10.43 12.67 -0.15
N MET A 305 9.13 12.55 0.07
CA MET A 305 8.21 13.69 0.14
C MET A 305 8.43 14.53 1.40
N ARG A 306 8.68 13.90 2.56
CA ARG A 306 8.83 14.60 3.85
C ARG A 306 10.25 15.11 4.09
N HIS A 307 11.26 14.35 3.70
CA HIS A 307 12.66 14.60 4.06
C HIS A 307 13.58 14.87 2.87
N GLY A 308 13.08 14.76 1.62
CA GLY A 308 13.93 14.87 0.43
C GLY A 308 14.93 13.72 0.27
N LEU A 309 14.74 12.61 1.00
CA LEU A 309 15.65 11.47 0.96
C LEU A 309 15.55 10.72 -0.38
N PRO A 310 16.66 10.10 -0.85
CA PRO A 310 16.66 9.41 -2.13
C PRO A 310 15.88 8.09 -2.07
N MET A 311 15.41 7.65 -3.24
CA MET A 311 14.79 6.35 -3.45
C MET A 311 15.63 5.48 -4.37
N ALA A 312 15.85 4.21 -4.00
CA ALA A 312 16.52 3.25 -4.89
C ALA A 312 15.58 2.68 -5.97
N GLY A 313 14.27 2.62 -5.72
CA GLY A 313 13.29 2.13 -6.68
C GLY A 313 11.98 1.66 -6.06
N ASN A 314 11.18 0.94 -6.83
CA ASN A 314 9.92 0.32 -6.39
C ASN A 314 10.16 -1.09 -5.80
N HIS A 315 9.07 -1.77 -5.40
CA HIS A 315 9.17 -3.11 -4.78
C HIS A 315 9.77 -4.19 -5.71
N LEU A 316 9.63 -4.08 -7.03
CA LEU A 316 10.25 -5.01 -7.98
C LEU A 316 11.77 -4.85 -8.05
N MET A 317 12.28 -3.66 -7.69
CA MET A 317 13.71 -3.36 -7.69
C MET A 317 14.40 -3.76 -6.39
N THR A 318 13.66 -4.15 -5.34
CA THR A 318 14.22 -4.40 -4.00
C THR A 318 15.37 -5.41 -4.00
N GLU A 319 15.20 -6.54 -4.70
CA GLU A 319 16.25 -7.57 -4.77
C GLU A 319 17.47 -7.06 -5.55
N LEU A 320 17.27 -6.26 -6.61
CA LEU A 320 18.39 -5.66 -7.35
C LEU A 320 19.16 -4.64 -6.48
N VAL A 321 18.48 -3.91 -5.62
CA VAL A 321 19.13 -3.03 -4.64
C VAL A 321 20.07 -3.85 -3.74
N LEU A 322 19.62 -5.02 -3.27
CA LEU A 322 20.46 -5.93 -2.47
C LEU A 322 21.60 -6.56 -3.28
N VAL A 323 21.37 -6.89 -4.56
CA VAL A 323 22.40 -7.45 -5.48
C VAL A 323 23.55 -6.49 -5.72
N THR A 324 23.38 -5.18 -5.50
CA THR A 324 24.51 -4.23 -5.56
C THR A 324 25.64 -4.61 -4.63
N GLY A 325 25.33 -5.20 -3.46
CA GLY A 325 26.27 -5.50 -2.39
C GLY A 325 26.67 -4.28 -1.56
N ALA A 326 26.00 -3.15 -1.76
CA ALA A 326 26.29 -1.87 -1.07
C ALA A 326 25.32 -1.59 0.09
N VAL A 327 24.43 -2.51 0.45
CA VAL A 327 23.45 -2.34 1.52
C VAL A 327 23.90 -3.07 2.76
N GLU A 328 24.00 -2.37 3.89
CA GLU A 328 24.35 -2.95 5.19
C GLU A 328 23.14 -3.30 6.03
N MET A 329 22.02 -2.59 5.85
CA MET A 329 20.77 -2.82 6.56
C MET A 329 19.56 -2.38 5.73
#